data_64561862d96d45f7bb0c3c53a83f7838
#
_entry.id   64561862d96d45f7bb0c3c53a83f7838
#
_cell.length_a   1.000
_cell.length_b   1.000
_cell.length_c   1.000
_cell.angle_alpha   90.00
_cell.angle_beta   90.00
_cell.angle_gamma   90.00
#
_symmetry.space_group_name_H-M   'P 1'
#
loop_
_entity.id
_entity.type
_entity.pdbx_description
1 polymer ?
#
loop_
_entity_poly.entity_id
_entity_poly.type
_entity_poly.pdbx_seq_one_letter_code
_entity_poly.pdbx_strand_id
1 'polypeptide(L)'
;MEVSQYEMTDYGLTYRRIAPGYEVYSKMGLYERRIDNFDERPLIENTQVPGMCVNCHTSCKTNPDNYVFHIRGDHGVTLFKTGDKTEILKAKNDSIKGSMVYPYWHPTGKYCAFSTNQTRQGFHVVKDERVEVFDLSSDVFVYDVER
;
A
#
# COMPACT_ATOMS: atom_id res chain seq x y z
N MET A 1 2.07 36.31 -18.28
CA MET A 1 1.73 34.89 -18.09
C MET A 1 1.01 34.81 -16.76
N GLU A 2 -0.32 34.85 -16.77
CA GLU A 2 -1.13 34.72 -15.55
C GLU A 2 -0.99 33.28 -15.08
N VAL A 3 -0.37 33.13 -13.94
CA VAL A 3 -0.43 31.87 -13.19
C VAL A 3 -1.81 31.88 -12.54
N SER A 4 -2.74 31.10 -13.08
CA SER A 4 -4.02 30.86 -12.41
C SER A 4 -3.71 30.29 -11.04
N GLN A 5 -4.11 30.99 -9.98
CA GLN A 5 -4.12 30.46 -8.63
C GLN A 5 -5.18 29.35 -8.61
N TYR A 6 -4.75 28.12 -8.84
CA TYR A 6 -5.55 26.99 -8.41
C TYR A 6 -5.58 27.02 -6.88
N GLU A 7 -6.76 26.87 -6.30
CA GLU A 7 -6.88 26.63 -4.87
C GLU A 7 -5.89 25.54 -4.50
N MET A 8 -5.04 25.81 -3.53
CA MET A 8 -4.10 24.84 -3.00
C MET A 8 -4.92 23.71 -2.37
N THR A 9 -5.15 22.68 -3.14
CA THR A 9 -5.76 21.46 -2.66
C THR A 9 -4.68 20.65 -1.96
N ASP A 10 -5.01 20.03 -0.83
CA ASP A 10 -4.10 19.18 -0.05
C ASP A 10 -3.72 17.89 -0.79
N TYR A 11 -3.31 18.02 -2.04
CA TYR A 11 -2.88 16.89 -2.85
C TYR A 11 -1.51 16.41 -2.42
N GLY A 12 -1.49 15.18 -1.96
CA GLY A 12 -0.26 14.44 -1.69
C GLY A 12 -0.17 13.22 -2.60
N LEU A 13 1.05 12.79 -2.80
CA LEU A 13 1.37 11.53 -3.47
C LEU A 13 1.96 10.59 -2.44
N THR A 14 1.36 9.39 -2.34
CA THR A 14 1.97 8.26 -1.65
C THR A 14 2.44 7.28 -2.70
N TYR A 15 3.73 6.94 -2.68
CA TYR A 15 4.31 6.08 -3.70
C TYR A 15 5.34 5.13 -3.11
N ARG A 16 5.51 4.02 -3.78
CA ARG A 16 6.54 3.05 -3.47
C ARG A 16 7.79 3.35 -4.27
N ARG A 17 8.90 3.57 -3.58
CA ARG A 17 10.20 3.63 -4.23
C ARG A 17 10.68 2.22 -4.49
N ILE A 18 10.98 1.90 -5.75
CA ILE A 18 11.46 0.60 -6.21
C ILE A 18 12.80 0.81 -6.90
N ALA A 19 13.84 0.19 -6.39
CA ALA A 19 15.14 0.16 -7.05
C ALA A 19 15.27 -1.08 -7.98
N PRO A 20 16.23 -1.13 -8.91
CA PRO A 20 16.47 -2.31 -9.76
C PRO A 20 16.69 -3.59 -8.96
N GLY A 21 16.27 -4.72 -9.51
CA GLY A 21 15.99 -5.99 -8.85
C GLY A 21 16.97 -6.53 -7.79
N TYR A 22 18.27 -6.36 -7.92
CA TYR A 22 19.26 -6.89 -6.99
C TYR A 22 19.71 -5.93 -5.88
N GLU A 23 19.37 -4.65 -6.01
CA GLU A 23 19.65 -3.64 -4.96
C GLU A 23 18.43 -3.38 -4.06
N VAL A 24 17.35 -4.09 -4.30
CA VAL A 24 15.99 -3.63 -4.08
C VAL A 24 15.59 -3.58 -2.63
N TYR A 25 15.91 -4.60 -1.86
CA TYR A 25 15.28 -4.79 -0.56
C TYR A 25 15.56 -3.66 0.42
N SER A 26 16.81 -3.23 0.49
CA SER A 26 17.22 -2.20 1.45
C SER A 26 16.82 -0.77 1.07
N LYS A 27 16.43 -0.57 -0.19
CA LYS A 27 16.07 0.76 -0.71
C LYS A 27 14.57 0.92 -0.99
N MET A 28 13.79 -0.11 -0.69
CA MET A 28 12.34 -0.06 -0.88
C MET A 28 11.64 0.55 0.32
N GLY A 29 10.65 1.35 0.04
CA GLY A 29 9.83 1.95 1.05
C GLY A 29 8.61 2.65 0.46
N LEU A 30 7.69 3.06 1.33
CA LEU A 30 6.64 4.00 1.01
C LEU A 30 7.07 5.39 1.44
N TYR A 31 6.86 6.32 0.55
CA TYR A 31 7.17 7.71 0.72
C TYR A 31 5.93 8.54 0.42
N GLU A 32 5.84 9.67 1.08
CA GLU A 32 4.86 10.68 0.72
C GLU A 32 5.54 11.96 0.25
N ARG A 33 4.85 12.66 -0.61
CA ARG A 33 5.26 13.97 -1.12
C ARG A 33 4.03 14.81 -1.39
N ARG A 34 4.11 16.07 -1.01
CA ARG A 34 3.14 17.06 -1.43
C ARG A 34 3.49 17.57 -2.84
N ILE A 35 2.48 17.90 -3.62
CA ILE A 35 2.71 18.41 -4.98
C ILE A 35 3.09 19.89 -5.00
N ASP A 36 2.84 20.60 -3.92
CA ASP A 36 3.13 22.04 -3.75
C ASP A 36 4.59 22.31 -3.37
N ASN A 37 5.34 21.29 -3.01
CA ASN A 37 6.75 21.38 -2.67
C ASN A 37 7.53 20.13 -3.16
N PHE A 38 8.84 20.14 -2.94
CA PHE A 38 9.73 19.03 -3.31
C PHE A 38 10.11 18.15 -2.12
N ASP A 39 9.53 18.40 -0.95
CA ASP A 39 9.84 17.64 0.25
C ASP A 39 9.27 16.23 0.14
N GLU A 40 10.16 15.27 0.35
CA GLU A 40 9.84 13.87 0.40
C GLU A 40 10.06 13.37 1.82
N ARG A 41 9.10 12.64 2.36
CA ARG A 41 9.25 12.03 3.67
C ARG A 41 8.96 10.53 3.60
N PRO A 42 9.81 9.68 4.21
CA PRO A 42 9.52 8.26 4.31
C PRO A 42 8.35 8.02 5.26
N LEU A 43 7.41 7.18 4.85
CA LEU A 43 6.37 6.65 5.73
C LEU A 43 6.85 5.39 6.43
N ILE A 44 7.46 4.50 5.67
CA ILE A 44 8.05 3.26 6.16
C ILE A 44 9.06 2.72 5.14
N GLU A 45 10.14 2.16 5.63
CA GLU A 45 11.18 1.54 4.81
C GLU A 45 11.34 0.05 5.17
N ASN A 46 11.65 -0.78 4.19
CA ASN A 46 11.81 -2.22 4.38
C ASN A 46 12.88 -2.60 5.42
N THR A 47 13.85 -1.73 5.63
CA THR A 47 14.95 -1.94 6.58
C THR A 47 14.55 -1.76 8.03
N GLN A 48 13.39 -1.17 8.31
CA GLN A 48 12.94 -0.93 9.69
C GLN A 48 12.57 -2.22 10.43
N VAL A 49 12.09 -3.22 9.71
CA VAL A 49 11.79 -4.54 10.28
C VAL A 49 12.35 -5.63 9.36
N PRO A 50 13.24 -6.49 9.85
CA PRO A 50 13.79 -7.60 9.07
C PRO A 50 12.69 -8.51 8.51
N GLY A 51 12.83 -8.94 7.27
CA GLY A 51 11.86 -9.80 6.60
C GLY A 51 10.56 -9.12 6.18
N MET A 52 10.45 -7.80 6.37
CA MET A 52 9.29 -7.01 5.99
C MET A 52 9.38 -6.56 4.52
N CYS A 53 8.25 -6.55 3.83
CA CYS A 53 8.14 -5.92 2.52
C CYS A 53 6.87 -5.08 2.47
N VAL A 54 7.06 -3.77 2.33
CA VAL A 54 5.95 -2.84 2.15
C VAL A 54 5.47 -2.90 0.71
N ASN A 55 4.19 -3.10 0.51
CA ASN A 55 3.61 -3.27 -0.82
C ASN A 55 2.33 -2.45 -0.99
N CYS A 56 1.22 -3.09 -1.20
CA CYS A 56 -0.04 -2.47 -1.59
C CYS A 56 -0.41 -1.25 -0.73
N HIS A 57 -0.62 -0.11 -1.36
CA HIS A 57 -1.00 1.12 -0.69
C HIS A 57 -1.99 1.92 -1.54
N THR A 58 -2.79 2.75 -0.88
CA THR A 58 -3.68 3.71 -1.53
C THR A 58 -4.05 4.83 -0.56
N SER A 59 -4.23 6.03 -1.10
CA SER A 59 -4.70 7.18 -0.34
C SER A 59 -6.17 7.46 -0.65
N CYS A 60 -6.91 7.91 0.36
CA CYS A 60 -8.29 8.32 0.18
C CYS A 60 -8.34 9.68 -0.51
N LYS A 61 -8.91 9.74 -1.71
CA LYS A 61 -9.10 10.98 -2.47
C LYS A 61 -7.84 11.83 -2.61
N THR A 62 -6.69 11.21 -2.81
CA THR A 62 -5.41 11.93 -2.87
C THR A 62 -5.00 12.66 -1.58
N ASN A 63 -5.72 12.45 -0.47
CA ASN A 63 -5.37 13.03 0.82
C ASN A 63 -4.22 12.25 1.45
N PRO A 64 -3.05 12.86 1.68
CA PRO A 64 -1.89 12.20 2.26
C PRO A 64 -2.07 11.84 3.74
N ASP A 65 -3.06 12.41 4.42
CA ASP A 65 -3.37 12.09 5.82
C ASP A 65 -4.30 10.88 5.98
N ASN A 66 -4.90 10.41 4.89
CA ASN A 66 -5.79 9.27 4.89
C ASN A 66 -5.28 8.22 3.90
N TYR A 67 -4.58 7.23 4.42
CA TYR A 67 -4.02 6.15 3.60
C TYR A 67 -4.08 4.80 4.29
N VAL A 68 -3.93 3.78 3.48
CA VAL A 68 -3.78 2.40 3.92
C VAL A 68 -2.61 1.77 3.18
N PHE A 69 -1.84 0.95 3.87
CA PHE A 69 -0.83 0.12 3.25
C PHE A 69 -0.70 -1.23 3.94
N HIS A 70 -0.25 -2.21 3.18
CA HIS A 70 -0.03 -3.56 3.65
C HIS A 70 1.45 -3.90 3.70
N ILE A 71 1.88 -4.45 4.83
CA ILE A 71 3.22 -4.97 5.05
C ILE A 71 3.15 -6.49 4.92
N ARG A 72 3.97 -7.06 4.04
CA ARG A 72 4.15 -8.50 3.89
C ARG A 72 5.33 -8.98 4.72
N GLY A 73 5.30 -10.24 5.10
CA GLY A 73 6.35 -10.90 5.88
C GLY A 73 5.78 -11.62 7.08
N ASP A 74 6.66 -12.14 7.95
CA ASP A 74 6.26 -12.90 9.14
C ASP A 74 5.40 -12.10 10.12
N HIS A 75 5.57 -10.79 10.12
CA HIS A 75 4.79 -9.83 10.90
C HIS A 75 3.83 -9.01 10.02
N GLY A 76 3.30 -9.64 8.97
CA GLY A 76 2.42 -8.99 8.01
C GLY A 76 1.20 -8.33 8.66
N VAL A 77 1.02 -7.04 8.43
CA VAL A 77 -0.08 -6.23 8.96
C VAL A 77 -0.58 -5.24 7.91
N THR A 78 -1.83 -4.84 8.07
CA THR A 78 -2.40 -3.73 7.31
C THR A 78 -2.54 -2.54 8.24
N LEU A 79 -2.00 -1.41 7.84
CA LEU A 79 -2.03 -0.16 8.59
C LEU A 79 -3.00 0.81 7.92
N PHE A 80 -3.87 1.38 8.74
CA PHE A 80 -4.76 2.48 8.38
C PHE A 80 -4.34 3.76 9.07
N LYS A 81 -4.26 4.84 8.33
CA LYS A 81 -4.15 6.19 8.87
C LYS A 81 -5.36 7.02 8.44
N THR A 82 -6.02 7.64 9.39
CA THR A 82 -7.11 8.60 9.17
C THR A 82 -6.84 9.83 10.05
N GLY A 83 -6.41 10.92 9.41
CA GLY A 83 -5.92 12.09 10.14
C GLY A 83 -4.76 11.73 11.06
N ASP A 84 -4.87 12.03 12.33
CA ASP A 84 -3.83 11.72 13.34
C ASP A 84 -3.90 10.30 13.91
N LYS A 85 -4.95 9.54 13.57
CA LYS A 85 -5.17 8.20 14.09
C LYS A 85 -4.52 7.16 13.19
N THR A 86 -3.74 6.27 13.79
CA THR A 86 -3.17 5.10 13.08
C THR A 86 -3.67 3.82 13.74
N GLU A 87 -4.21 2.92 12.95
CA GLU A 87 -4.73 1.63 13.39
C GLU A 87 -4.04 0.48 12.66
N ILE A 88 -3.79 -0.58 13.40
CA ILE A 88 -3.35 -1.85 12.84
C ILE A 88 -4.58 -2.74 12.66
N LEU A 89 -4.89 -3.05 11.41
CA LEU A 89 -5.97 -3.95 11.08
C LEU A 89 -5.48 -5.40 11.22
N LYS A 90 -5.92 -6.07 12.28
CA LYS A 90 -5.68 -7.50 12.49
C LYS A 90 -6.78 -8.29 11.80
N ALA A 91 -6.62 -8.51 10.50
CA ALA A 91 -7.68 -9.08 9.68
C ALA A 91 -7.71 -10.60 9.61
N LYS A 92 -6.68 -11.29 10.11
CA LYS A 92 -6.66 -12.76 10.12
C LYS A 92 -7.60 -13.30 11.21
N ASN A 93 -8.64 -13.94 10.77
CA ASN A 93 -9.59 -14.67 11.62
C ASN A 93 -10.03 -15.95 10.89
N ASP A 94 -10.98 -16.69 11.47
CA ASP A 94 -11.46 -17.95 10.89
C ASP A 94 -12.08 -17.79 9.48
N SER A 95 -12.58 -16.59 9.19
CA SER A 95 -13.19 -16.25 7.90
C SER A 95 -12.21 -15.65 6.91
N ILE A 96 -11.20 -14.92 7.39
CA ILE A 96 -10.19 -14.23 6.57
C ILE A 96 -8.85 -14.92 6.74
N LYS A 97 -8.53 -15.85 5.86
CA LYS A 97 -7.28 -16.64 5.95
C LYS A 97 -6.11 -16.00 5.21
N GLY A 98 -6.37 -15.16 4.22
CA GLY A 98 -5.37 -14.50 3.40
C GLY A 98 -4.91 -13.15 3.94
N SER A 99 -3.86 -12.59 3.32
CA SER A 99 -3.44 -11.22 3.56
C SER A 99 -4.41 -10.27 2.84
N MET A 100 -4.81 -9.21 3.52
CA MET A 100 -5.60 -8.15 2.90
C MET A 100 -4.69 -7.29 2.03
N VAL A 101 -4.84 -7.42 0.73
CA VAL A 101 -4.00 -6.76 -0.29
C VAL A 101 -4.86 -5.94 -1.24
N TYR A 102 -4.24 -5.16 -2.09
CA TYR A 102 -4.89 -4.32 -3.10
C TYR A 102 -6.02 -3.45 -2.52
N PRO A 103 -5.71 -2.63 -1.50
CA PRO A 103 -6.71 -1.76 -0.90
C PRO A 103 -7.23 -0.74 -1.90
N TYR A 104 -8.52 -0.46 -1.82
CA TYR A 104 -9.16 0.59 -2.60
C TYR A 104 -10.23 1.32 -1.78
N TRP A 105 -10.06 2.62 -1.64
CA TRP A 105 -11.00 3.45 -0.90
C TRP A 105 -12.29 3.71 -1.68
N HIS A 106 -13.40 3.58 -0.99
CA HIS A 106 -14.65 4.10 -1.51
C HIS A 106 -14.61 5.64 -1.58
N PRO A 107 -15.22 6.27 -2.59
CA PRO A 107 -15.19 7.74 -2.75
C PRO A 107 -15.71 8.54 -1.55
N THR A 108 -16.57 7.94 -0.72
CA THR A 108 -17.04 8.60 0.52
C THR A 108 -15.98 8.64 1.62
N GLY A 109 -14.94 7.81 1.55
CA GLY A 109 -13.95 7.63 2.61
C GLY A 109 -14.42 6.76 3.79
N LYS A 110 -15.66 6.24 3.75
CA LYS A 110 -16.23 5.42 4.84
C LYS A 110 -15.86 3.96 4.75
N TYR A 111 -15.55 3.48 3.57
CA TYR A 111 -15.26 2.08 3.31
C TYR A 111 -13.95 1.92 2.56
N CYS A 112 -13.26 0.83 2.85
CA CYS A 112 -12.10 0.39 2.09
C CYS A 112 -12.28 -1.08 1.70
N ALA A 113 -12.19 -1.38 0.41
CA ALA A 113 -12.23 -2.73 -0.11
C ALA A 113 -10.82 -3.33 -0.14
N PHE A 114 -10.71 -4.61 0.12
CA PHE A 114 -9.48 -5.40 0.05
C PHE A 114 -9.73 -6.68 -0.72
N SER A 115 -8.72 -7.11 -1.45
CA SER A 115 -8.68 -8.48 -1.96
C SER A 115 -7.87 -9.36 -1.02
N THR A 116 -8.30 -10.59 -0.82
CA THR A 116 -7.49 -11.64 -0.22
C THR A 116 -7.24 -12.70 -1.28
N ASN A 117 -5.98 -12.93 -1.59
CA ASN A 117 -5.61 -13.80 -2.68
C ASN A 117 -4.77 -14.97 -2.16
N GLN A 118 -5.05 -16.16 -2.68
CA GLN A 118 -4.13 -17.28 -2.60
C GLN A 118 -3.30 -17.29 -3.87
N THR A 119 -2.14 -16.67 -3.79
CA THR A 119 -1.26 -16.47 -4.93
C THR A 119 -0.14 -17.50 -4.94
N ARG A 120 0.11 -18.11 -6.08
CA ARG A 120 1.31 -18.90 -6.37
C ARG A 120 2.17 -18.15 -7.37
N GLN A 121 3.41 -17.91 -7.00
CA GLN A 121 4.37 -17.25 -7.86
C GLN A 121 5.45 -18.24 -8.29
N GLY A 122 5.64 -18.37 -9.61
CA GLY A 122 6.73 -19.14 -10.21
C GLY A 122 7.84 -18.19 -10.68
N PHE A 123 9.07 -18.51 -10.33
CA PHE A 123 10.24 -17.84 -10.87
C PHE A 123 10.92 -18.82 -11.83
N HIS A 124 11.07 -18.41 -13.09
CA HIS A 124 11.81 -19.18 -14.08
C HIS A 124 13.28 -18.79 -14.03
N VAL A 125 14.16 -19.78 -14.12
CA VAL A 125 15.61 -19.58 -14.12
C VAL A 125 16.15 -19.47 -15.55
N VAL A 126 15.32 -19.81 -16.53
CA VAL A 126 15.68 -19.81 -17.95
C VAL A 126 15.57 -18.39 -18.50
N LYS A 127 16.58 -17.98 -19.26
CA LYS A 127 16.59 -16.69 -19.95
C LYS A 127 15.35 -16.56 -20.85
N ASP A 128 14.72 -15.40 -20.81
CA ASP A 128 13.52 -15.05 -21.58
C ASP A 128 12.19 -15.66 -21.11
N GLU A 129 12.19 -16.48 -20.06
CA GLU A 129 10.95 -16.89 -19.40
C GLU A 129 10.44 -15.82 -18.44
N ARG A 130 9.14 -15.59 -18.45
CA ARG A 130 8.50 -14.59 -17.61
C ARG A 130 8.19 -15.15 -16.22
N VAL A 131 8.22 -14.27 -15.22
CA VAL A 131 7.65 -14.57 -13.91
C VAL A 131 6.15 -14.74 -14.07
N GLU A 132 5.64 -15.88 -13.62
CA GLU A 132 4.22 -16.19 -13.66
C GLU A 132 3.62 -16.06 -12.25
N VAL A 133 2.46 -15.43 -12.18
CA VAL A 133 1.69 -15.29 -10.96
C VAL A 133 0.31 -15.86 -11.20
N PHE A 134 -0.05 -16.85 -10.39
CA PHE A 134 -1.36 -17.50 -10.45
C PHE A 134 -2.12 -17.20 -9.18
N ASP A 135 -3.30 -16.62 -9.29
CA ASP A 135 -4.25 -16.53 -8.20
C ASP A 135 -5.18 -17.76 -8.24
N LEU A 136 -5.05 -18.61 -7.22
CA LEU A 136 -5.84 -19.83 -7.09
C LEU A 136 -7.26 -19.56 -6.60
N SER A 137 -7.38 -18.56 -5.75
CA SER A 137 -8.66 -18.05 -5.25
C SER A 137 -8.52 -16.62 -4.80
N SER A 138 -9.60 -15.86 -4.89
CA SER A 138 -9.67 -14.48 -4.43
C SER A 138 -11.03 -14.22 -3.81
N ASP A 139 -11.01 -13.47 -2.71
CA ASP A 139 -12.19 -12.93 -2.06
C ASP A 139 -12.07 -11.43 -1.90
N VAL A 140 -13.19 -10.73 -1.78
CA VAL A 140 -13.23 -9.30 -1.52
C VAL A 140 -13.86 -9.04 -0.17
N PHE A 141 -13.17 -8.24 0.65
CA PHE A 141 -13.66 -7.78 1.94
C PHE A 141 -13.82 -6.27 1.92
N VAL A 142 -14.86 -5.80 2.57
CA VAL A 142 -15.11 -4.38 2.77
C VAL A 142 -14.97 -4.06 4.24
N TYR A 143 -14.08 -3.15 4.55
CA TYR A 143 -13.86 -2.64 5.89
C TYR A 143 -14.61 -1.33 6.09
N ASP A 144 -15.36 -1.22 7.19
CA ASP A 144 -16.01 0.01 7.60
C ASP A 144 -15.04 0.80 8.49
N VAL A 145 -14.60 1.94 7.99
CA VAL A 145 -13.55 2.77 8.64
C VAL A 145 -14.09 3.52 9.86
N GLU A 146 -15.41 3.66 9.98
CA GLU A 146 -16.05 4.41 11.08
C GLU A 146 -16.41 3.50 12.27
N ARG A 147 -16.28 2.18 12.15
CA ARG A 147 -16.58 1.17 13.18
C ARG A 147 -15.29 0.52 13.72
#